data_9f646fc6482cd01fc9f500f6b53e554f
#
_entry.id   9f646fc6482cd01fc9f500f6b53e554f
#
_cell.length_a   1.000
_cell.length_b   1.000
_cell.length_c   1.000
_cell.angle_alpha   90.00
_cell.angle_beta   90.00
_cell.angle_gamma   90.00
#
_symmetry.space_group_name_H-M   'P 1'
#
loop_
_entity.id
_entity.type
_entity.pdbx_description
1 polymer ?
#
loop_
_entity_poly.entity_id
_entity_poly.type
_entity_poly.pdbx_seq_one_letter_code
_entity_poly.pdbx_strand_id
1 'polypeptide(L)'
;MSLWNKDIKPMLLGEVREVFDSKEYLYEVKYDGIRVLVFVSKDKVVIRSRYGIDITGLFPEMMVLCKMVKGNVIFDGEIIMLDNNKVSFSKLQKRIHLKNKKTIEFLSKTNPVIFICFDVIYEGKDLINLSLLERKDVLSNYKDNDVFIKSTYVIGDGTKLFNAIKKLDMEGIVAKKINSKYLVNERSDNWL
;
A
#
# COMPACT_ATOMS: atom_id res chain seq x y z
N MET A 1 -13.44 -7.15 -19.42
CA MET A 1 -12.57 -5.93 -19.50
C MET A 1 -11.67 -5.97 -18.27
N SER A 2 -10.34 -5.93 -18.47
CA SER A 2 -9.30 -6.06 -17.42
C SER A 2 -9.34 -4.89 -16.43
N LEU A 3 -8.96 -5.11 -15.17
CA LEU A 3 -8.82 -4.05 -14.14
C LEU A 3 -7.91 -2.91 -14.57
N TRP A 4 -6.87 -3.22 -15.38
CA TRP A 4 -5.94 -2.22 -15.89
C TRP A 4 -6.61 -1.03 -16.60
N ASN A 5 -7.72 -1.29 -17.26
CA ASN A 5 -8.43 -0.30 -18.08
C ASN A 5 -9.68 0.26 -17.38
N LYS A 6 -9.85 -0.01 -16.07
CA LYS A 6 -11.01 0.46 -15.31
C LYS A 6 -10.65 1.57 -14.36
N ASP A 7 -11.62 2.42 -14.06
CA ASP A 7 -11.54 3.33 -12.93
C ASP A 7 -11.95 2.55 -11.66
N ILE A 8 -10.94 2.20 -10.86
CA ILE A 8 -11.13 1.38 -9.66
C ILE A 8 -10.65 2.14 -8.42
N LYS A 9 -11.29 1.84 -7.30
CA LYS A 9 -10.88 2.27 -5.96
C LYS A 9 -10.47 1.05 -5.14
N PRO A 10 -9.63 1.22 -4.11
CA PRO A 10 -9.20 0.09 -3.29
C PRO A 10 -10.34 -0.50 -2.47
N MET A 11 -10.17 -1.77 -2.08
CA MET A 11 -10.96 -2.42 -1.04
C MET A 11 -10.75 -1.70 0.29
N LEU A 12 -11.83 -1.49 1.05
CA LEU A 12 -11.80 -0.77 2.32
C LEU A 12 -11.92 -1.74 3.49
N LEU A 13 -11.34 -1.34 4.63
CA LEU A 13 -11.45 -2.06 5.90
C LEU A 13 -12.91 -2.09 6.36
N GLY A 14 -13.31 -3.18 7.00
CA GLY A 14 -14.56 -3.31 7.75
C GLY A 14 -14.58 -2.46 9.01
N GLU A 15 -15.30 -2.91 10.02
CA GLU A 15 -15.41 -2.20 11.30
C GLU A 15 -14.16 -2.44 12.17
N VAL A 16 -13.85 -1.45 12.99
CA VAL A 16 -12.82 -1.57 14.02
C VAL A 16 -13.27 -2.58 15.07
N ARG A 17 -12.38 -3.50 15.43
CA ARG A 17 -12.63 -4.52 16.45
C ARG A 17 -11.53 -4.49 17.50
N GLU A 18 -11.79 -5.13 18.64
CA GLU A 18 -10.72 -5.45 19.58
C GLU A 18 -9.70 -6.38 18.93
N VAL A 19 -8.44 -6.27 19.36
CA VAL A 19 -7.39 -7.15 18.86
C VAL A 19 -7.69 -8.60 19.21
N PHE A 20 -7.44 -9.52 18.28
CA PHE A 20 -7.67 -10.95 18.44
C PHE A 20 -6.56 -11.76 17.76
N ASP A 21 -6.48 -13.03 18.12
CA ASP A 21 -5.59 -14.02 17.49
C ASP A 21 -6.43 -15.04 16.71
N SER A 22 -6.06 -15.29 15.46
CA SER A 22 -6.71 -16.31 14.64
C SER A 22 -5.80 -16.76 13.51
N LYS A 23 -5.65 -18.05 13.33
CA LYS A 23 -4.91 -18.66 12.20
C LYS A 23 -5.56 -18.41 10.83
N GLU A 24 -6.79 -17.95 10.80
CA GLU A 24 -7.48 -17.56 9.56
C GLU A 24 -7.09 -16.15 9.08
N TYR A 25 -6.31 -15.41 9.87
CA TYR A 25 -5.93 -14.04 9.58
C TYR A 25 -4.41 -13.87 9.57
N LEU A 26 -3.94 -13.04 8.66
CA LEU A 26 -2.65 -12.39 8.76
C LEU A 26 -2.85 -10.97 9.31
N TYR A 27 -1.82 -10.48 9.99
CA TYR A 27 -1.82 -9.18 10.65
C TYR A 27 -0.64 -8.35 10.13
N GLU A 28 -0.92 -7.13 9.73
CA GLU A 28 0.04 -6.16 9.22
C GLU A 28 0.01 -4.89 10.06
N VAL A 29 1.09 -4.13 10.04
CA VAL A 29 1.12 -2.80 10.65
C VAL A 29 0.18 -1.87 9.87
N LYS A 30 -0.63 -1.10 10.60
CA LYS A 30 -1.42 0.00 10.04
C LYS A 30 -0.55 1.25 10.00
N TYR A 31 -0.10 1.60 8.81
CA TYR A 31 0.71 2.80 8.59
C TYR A 31 -0.17 4.03 8.47
N ASP A 32 0.26 5.12 9.10
CA ASP A 32 -0.39 6.44 8.99
C ASP A 32 0.15 7.19 7.77
N GLY A 33 -0.57 7.10 6.65
CA GLY A 33 -0.13 7.62 5.37
C GLY A 33 -1.29 7.94 4.43
N ILE A 34 -1.06 7.76 3.14
CA ILE A 34 -2.07 7.93 2.09
C ILE A 34 -2.22 6.64 1.31
N ARG A 35 -3.40 6.04 1.40
CA ARG A 35 -3.76 4.86 0.62
C ARG A 35 -3.85 5.16 -0.85
N VAL A 36 -3.14 4.36 -1.66
CA VAL A 36 -3.09 4.51 -3.10
C VAL A 36 -3.16 3.17 -3.83
N LEU A 37 -3.72 3.22 -5.04
CA LEU A 37 -3.48 2.21 -6.07
C LEU A 37 -2.42 2.75 -7.03
N VAL A 38 -1.36 1.97 -7.25
CA VAL A 38 -0.24 2.33 -8.11
C VAL A 38 -0.25 1.45 -9.35
N PHE A 39 -0.54 2.05 -10.49
CA PHE A 39 -0.53 1.42 -11.81
C PHE A 39 0.85 1.59 -12.40
N VAL A 40 1.55 0.51 -12.67
CA VAL A 40 2.93 0.52 -13.15
C VAL A 40 3.04 -0.23 -14.46
N SER A 41 3.66 0.40 -15.46
CA SER A 41 4.14 -0.25 -16.70
C SER A 41 5.64 -0.01 -16.87
N LYS A 42 6.26 -0.49 -17.95
CA LYS A 42 7.71 -0.31 -18.19
C LYS A 42 8.16 1.16 -18.26
N ASP A 43 7.28 2.05 -18.61
CA ASP A 43 7.58 3.47 -18.91
C ASP A 43 6.69 4.46 -18.18
N LYS A 44 5.70 3.98 -17.41
CA LYS A 44 4.72 4.85 -16.78
C LYS A 44 4.30 4.35 -15.40
N VAL A 45 4.18 5.28 -14.47
CA VAL A 45 3.51 5.12 -13.17
C VAL A 45 2.31 6.06 -13.13
N VAL A 46 1.16 5.55 -12.66
CA VAL A 46 -0.01 6.37 -12.31
C VAL A 46 -0.40 6.03 -10.87
N ILE A 47 -0.50 7.05 -10.03
CA ILE A 47 -0.83 6.92 -8.61
C ILE A 47 -2.21 7.51 -8.38
N ARG A 48 -3.15 6.66 -7.95
CA ARG A 48 -4.52 7.09 -7.61
C ARG A 48 -4.77 6.97 -6.13
N SER A 49 -5.23 8.04 -5.52
CA SER A 49 -5.66 8.03 -4.12
C SER A 49 -6.86 7.10 -3.92
N ARG A 50 -7.19 6.79 -2.65
CA ARG A 50 -8.38 5.98 -2.31
C ARG A 50 -9.69 6.54 -2.91
N TYR A 51 -9.72 7.80 -3.29
CA TYR A 51 -10.88 8.45 -3.90
C TYR A 51 -10.86 8.44 -5.43
N GLY A 52 -9.81 7.87 -6.05
CA GLY A 52 -9.62 7.82 -7.50
C GLY A 52 -8.93 9.05 -8.10
N ILE A 53 -8.49 10.00 -7.27
CA ILE A 53 -7.81 11.23 -7.73
C ILE A 53 -6.38 10.88 -8.16
N ASP A 54 -5.98 11.30 -9.36
CA ASP A 54 -4.59 11.18 -9.82
C ASP A 54 -3.69 12.16 -9.05
N ILE A 55 -2.73 11.62 -8.34
CA ILE A 55 -1.73 12.34 -7.54
C ILE A 55 -0.30 12.04 -7.98
N THR A 56 -0.13 11.47 -9.17
CA THR A 56 1.16 11.04 -9.72
C THR A 56 2.21 12.15 -9.70
N GLY A 57 1.82 13.37 -10.09
CA GLY A 57 2.74 14.50 -10.16
C GLY A 57 3.35 14.95 -8.83
N LEU A 58 2.82 14.46 -7.70
CA LEU A 58 3.35 14.76 -6.36
C LEU A 58 4.54 13.88 -5.97
N PHE A 59 4.71 12.73 -6.61
CA PHE A 59 5.66 11.68 -6.21
C PHE A 59 6.51 11.19 -7.38
N PRO A 60 7.34 12.05 -8.03
CA PRO A 60 8.15 11.66 -9.19
C PRO A 60 9.17 10.55 -8.86
N GLU A 61 9.60 10.42 -7.59
CA GLU A 61 10.44 9.31 -7.11
C GLU A 61 9.85 7.93 -7.37
N MET A 62 8.51 7.82 -7.43
CA MET A 62 7.83 6.56 -7.69
C MET A 62 8.05 6.00 -9.10
N MET A 63 8.60 6.81 -10.03
CA MET A 63 8.96 6.34 -11.37
C MET A 63 10.00 5.20 -11.36
N VAL A 64 10.74 5.02 -10.28
CA VAL A 64 11.67 3.89 -10.11
C VAL A 64 10.95 2.54 -10.21
N LEU A 65 9.65 2.48 -9.91
CA LEU A 65 8.84 1.25 -9.99
C LEU A 65 8.74 0.69 -11.41
N CYS A 66 8.89 1.51 -12.45
CA CYS A 66 8.93 1.05 -13.84
C CYS A 66 10.03 0.01 -14.09
N LYS A 67 11.15 0.10 -13.34
CA LYS A 67 12.28 -0.84 -13.46
C LYS A 67 12.01 -2.20 -12.80
N MET A 68 10.96 -2.29 -11.98
CA MET A 68 10.63 -3.49 -11.21
C MET A 68 9.68 -4.42 -11.96
N VAL A 69 8.99 -3.92 -12.99
CA VAL A 69 7.94 -4.65 -13.67
C VAL A 69 8.34 -5.05 -15.09
N LYS A 70 7.89 -6.22 -15.54
CA LYS A 70 8.05 -6.69 -16.93
C LYS A 70 6.84 -6.36 -17.81
N GLY A 71 5.71 -6.13 -17.21
CA GLY A 71 4.43 -5.80 -17.84
C GLY A 71 3.61 -4.87 -16.95
N ASN A 72 2.31 -4.82 -17.19
CA ASN A 72 1.40 -3.98 -16.42
C ASN A 72 1.09 -4.60 -15.07
N VAL A 73 1.20 -3.84 -13.99
CA VAL A 73 0.95 -4.25 -12.60
C VAL A 73 0.14 -3.18 -11.88
N ILE A 74 -0.81 -3.59 -11.02
CA ILE A 74 -1.49 -2.70 -10.08
C ILE A 74 -1.15 -3.17 -8.67
N PHE A 75 -0.46 -2.31 -7.95
CA PHE A 75 -0.17 -2.47 -6.52
C PHE A 75 -1.17 -1.69 -5.67
N ASP A 76 -1.43 -2.21 -4.49
CA ASP A 76 -2.22 -1.55 -3.44
C ASP A 76 -1.33 -1.34 -2.21
N GLY A 77 -1.32 -0.14 -1.67
CA GLY A 77 -0.42 0.18 -0.58
C GLY A 77 -0.67 1.55 0.04
N GLU A 78 0.22 1.90 0.95
CA GLU A 78 0.23 3.17 1.67
C GLU A 78 1.49 3.95 1.34
N ILE A 79 1.37 5.21 0.94
CA ILE A 79 2.50 6.13 0.83
C ILE A 79 2.72 6.76 2.20
N ILE A 80 3.95 6.67 2.70
CA ILE A 80 4.39 7.27 3.96
C ILE A 80 5.59 8.19 3.75
N MET A 81 5.82 9.09 4.69
CA MET A 81 7.08 9.83 4.83
C MET A 81 7.66 9.62 6.21
N LEU A 82 9.00 9.69 6.29
CA LEU A 82 9.71 9.61 7.56
C LEU A 82 10.17 10.99 8.03
N ASP A 83 10.14 11.18 9.34
CA ASP A 83 10.78 12.25 10.06
C ASP A 83 11.62 11.66 11.19
N ASN A 84 12.94 11.84 11.15
CA ASN A 84 13.85 11.24 12.12
C ASN A 84 13.59 9.73 12.33
N ASN A 85 13.43 8.98 11.23
CA ASN A 85 13.14 7.54 11.18
C ASN A 85 11.78 7.12 11.77
N LYS A 86 10.86 8.07 11.99
CA LYS A 86 9.48 7.79 12.39
C LYS A 86 8.51 8.18 11.28
N VAL A 87 7.43 7.43 11.14
CA VAL A 87 6.35 7.80 10.20
C VAL A 87 5.75 9.14 10.60
N SER A 88 5.62 10.05 9.63
CA SER A 88 5.11 11.40 9.85
C SER A 88 4.05 11.78 8.82
N PHE A 89 2.79 11.61 9.20
CA PHE A 89 1.67 12.06 8.38
C PHE A 89 1.68 13.58 8.14
N SER A 90 2.12 14.36 9.13
CA SER A 90 2.24 15.83 9.00
C SER A 90 3.19 16.25 7.87
N LYS A 91 4.34 15.55 7.71
CA LYS A 91 5.24 15.80 6.57
C LYS A 91 4.59 15.41 5.24
N LEU A 92 3.90 14.28 5.22
CA LEU A 92 3.19 13.82 4.03
C LEU A 92 2.07 14.77 3.64
N GLN A 93 1.29 15.28 4.61
CA GLN A 93 0.28 16.31 4.35
C GLN A 93 0.87 17.56 3.70
N LYS A 94 2.01 18.04 4.17
CA LYS A 94 2.70 19.19 3.53
C LYS A 94 3.07 18.87 2.09
N ARG A 95 3.53 17.64 1.82
CA ARG A 95 3.91 17.19 0.46
C ARG A 95 2.74 17.20 -0.50
N ILE A 96 1.55 16.72 -0.10
CA ILE A 96 0.37 16.63 -0.98
C ILE A 96 -0.25 17.99 -1.33
N HIS A 97 0.03 19.02 -0.55
CA HIS A 97 -0.43 20.39 -0.83
C HIS A 97 0.54 21.21 -1.69
N LEU A 98 1.69 20.65 -2.06
CA LEU A 98 2.65 21.34 -2.92
C LEU A 98 2.11 21.51 -4.34
N LYS A 99 2.29 22.74 -4.88
CA LYS A 99 1.95 23.09 -6.26
C LYS A 99 3.20 23.38 -7.10
N ASN A 100 4.31 23.73 -6.45
CA ASN A 100 5.54 24.10 -7.13
C ASN A 100 6.32 22.85 -7.56
N LYS A 101 6.43 22.64 -8.87
CA LYS A 101 7.13 21.48 -9.44
C LYS A 101 8.60 21.38 -9.03
N LYS A 102 9.33 22.50 -8.97
CA LYS A 102 10.74 22.51 -8.56
C LYS A 102 10.91 22.05 -7.11
N THR A 103 10.00 22.47 -6.23
CA THR A 103 9.99 22.03 -4.82
C THR A 103 9.68 20.54 -4.73
N ILE A 104 8.71 20.03 -5.51
CA ILE A 104 8.38 18.61 -5.57
C ILE A 104 9.59 17.80 -6.03
N GLU A 105 10.25 18.20 -7.13
CA GLU A 105 11.46 17.53 -7.65
C GLU A 105 12.62 17.56 -6.66
N PHE A 106 12.82 18.67 -5.96
CA PHE A 106 13.85 18.76 -4.91
C PHE A 106 13.55 17.77 -3.77
N LEU A 107 12.33 17.79 -3.24
CA LEU A 107 11.94 16.92 -2.13
C LEU A 107 11.92 15.44 -2.51
N SER A 108 11.61 15.10 -3.76
CA SER A 108 11.66 13.71 -4.22
C SER A 108 13.07 13.10 -4.16
N LYS A 109 14.11 13.94 -4.12
CA LYS A 109 15.52 13.52 -4.02
C LYS A 109 16.06 13.60 -2.59
N THR A 110 15.63 14.60 -1.82
CA THR A 110 16.17 14.89 -0.49
C THR A 110 15.37 14.29 0.66
N ASN A 111 14.08 14.06 0.45
CA ASN A 111 13.19 13.44 1.40
C ASN A 111 12.08 12.67 0.64
N PRO A 112 12.44 11.56 -0.04
CA PRO A 112 11.51 10.77 -0.82
C PRO A 112 10.45 10.12 0.06
N VAL A 113 9.30 9.80 -0.56
CA VAL A 113 8.29 8.95 0.07
C VAL A 113 8.69 7.49 0.00
N ILE A 114 8.10 6.69 0.88
CA ILE A 114 8.16 5.23 0.84
C ILE A 114 6.75 4.71 0.53
N PHE A 115 6.63 3.85 -0.44
CA PHE A 115 5.42 3.12 -0.74
C PHE A 115 5.46 1.74 -0.07
N ILE A 116 4.66 1.57 0.98
CA ILE A 116 4.47 0.29 1.66
C ILE A 116 3.42 -0.50 0.90
N CYS A 117 3.86 -1.45 0.10
CA CYS A 117 3.00 -2.28 -0.72
C CYS A 117 2.51 -3.49 0.08
N PHE A 118 1.21 -3.66 0.21
CA PHE A 118 0.63 -4.78 0.95
C PHE A 118 -0.25 -5.70 0.09
N ASP A 119 -0.54 -5.36 -1.16
CA ASP A 119 -1.25 -6.25 -2.08
C ASP A 119 -0.87 -5.97 -3.53
N VAL A 120 -1.07 -6.97 -4.40
CA VAL A 120 -0.99 -6.85 -5.85
C VAL A 120 -2.28 -7.43 -6.45
N ILE A 121 -3.02 -6.61 -7.18
CA ILE A 121 -4.37 -6.96 -7.66
C ILE A 121 -4.44 -7.21 -9.16
N TYR A 122 -3.36 -6.88 -9.88
CA TYR A 122 -3.19 -7.12 -11.30
C TYR A 122 -1.73 -7.32 -11.66
N GLU A 123 -1.42 -8.35 -12.47
CA GLU A 123 -0.11 -8.60 -13.07
C GLU A 123 -0.31 -9.26 -14.44
N GLY A 124 -0.46 -8.44 -15.49
CA GLY A 124 -0.83 -8.93 -16.83
C GLY A 124 -2.23 -9.56 -16.92
N LYS A 125 -2.80 -9.94 -15.79
CA LYS A 125 -4.17 -10.46 -15.58
C LYS A 125 -4.72 -10.03 -14.24
N ASP A 126 -6.03 -10.10 -14.07
CA ASP A 126 -6.70 -9.80 -12.81
C ASP A 126 -6.37 -10.87 -11.75
N LEU A 127 -5.91 -10.45 -10.56
CA LEU A 127 -5.56 -11.32 -9.42
C LEU A 127 -6.61 -11.27 -8.31
N ILE A 128 -7.63 -10.45 -8.42
CA ILE A 128 -8.64 -10.19 -7.37
C ILE A 128 -9.40 -11.44 -6.92
N ASN A 129 -9.48 -12.47 -7.76
CA ASN A 129 -10.14 -13.74 -7.43
C ASN A 129 -9.24 -14.72 -6.68
N LEU A 130 -7.94 -14.49 -6.63
CA LEU A 130 -7.01 -15.25 -5.81
C LEU A 130 -7.22 -14.93 -4.33
N SER A 131 -6.87 -15.87 -3.46
CA SER A 131 -6.80 -15.61 -2.02
C SER A 131 -5.73 -14.56 -1.71
N LEU A 132 -5.82 -13.92 -0.54
CA LEU A 132 -4.81 -12.95 -0.10
C LEU A 132 -3.41 -13.56 -0.04
N LEU A 133 -3.27 -14.81 0.45
CA LEU A 133 -1.95 -15.46 0.50
C LEU A 133 -1.37 -15.71 -0.89
N GLU A 134 -2.17 -16.11 -1.89
CA GLU A 134 -1.69 -16.26 -3.25
C GLU A 134 -1.24 -14.91 -3.83
N ARG A 135 -1.95 -13.82 -3.55
CA ARG A 135 -1.52 -12.48 -3.98
C ARG A 135 -0.25 -12.02 -3.25
N LYS A 136 -0.08 -12.37 -1.95
CA LYS A 136 1.17 -12.14 -1.21
C LYS A 136 2.35 -12.91 -1.81
N ASP A 137 2.11 -14.14 -2.29
CA ASP A 137 3.13 -14.92 -2.98
C ASP A 137 3.57 -14.23 -4.28
N VAL A 138 2.62 -13.77 -5.10
CA VAL A 138 2.95 -12.95 -6.29
C VAL A 138 3.73 -11.70 -5.89
N LEU A 139 3.30 -10.97 -4.85
CA LEU A 139 3.97 -9.77 -4.35
C LEU A 139 5.40 -10.07 -3.86
N SER A 140 5.67 -11.26 -3.34
CA SER A 140 6.99 -11.66 -2.84
C SER A 140 8.07 -11.66 -3.92
N ASN A 141 7.70 -11.79 -5.20
CA ASN A 141 8.62 -11.76 -6.33
C ASN A 141 9.23 -10.38 -6.61
N TYR A 142 8.64 -9.31 -6.08
CA TYR A 142 9.17 -7.95 -6.21
C TYR A 142 10.20 -7.67 -5.13
N LYS A 143 11.34 -7.09 -5.51
CA LYS A 143 12.41 -6.74 -4.57
C LYS A 143 12.16 -5.38 -3.94
N ASP A 144 12.40 -5.28 -2.64
CA ASP A 144 12.36 -4.01 -1.92
C ASP A 144 13.49 -3.08 -2.40
N ASN A 145 13.23 -1.78 -2.33
CA ASN A 145 14.20 -0.71 -2.58
C ASN A 145 13.86 0.51 -1.72
N ASP A 146 14.56 1.63 -1.90
CA ASP A 146 14.40 2.83 -1.06
C ASP A 146 13.00 3.47 -1.14
N VAL A 147 12.24 3.20 -2.22
CA VAL A 147 10.90 3.77 -2.46
C VAL A 147 9.79 2.73 -2.31
N PHE A 148 10.08 1.45 -2.55
CA PHE A 148 9.13 0.36 -2.52
C PHE A 148 9.53 -0.66 -1.45
N ILE A 149 8.67 -0.85 -0.46
CA ILE A 149 8.86 -1.84 0.61
C ILE A 149 7.57 -2.68 0.72
N LYS A 150 7.73 -4.00 0.71
CA LYS A 150 6.60 -4.91 0.98
C LYS A 150 6.22 -4.86 2.46
N SER A 151 4.93 -4.76 2.74
CA SER A 151 4.42 -4.90 4.10
C SER A 151 4.72 -6.30 4.63
N THR A 152 5.35 -6.37 5.80
CA THR A 152 5.55 -7.62 6.54
C THR A 152 4.27 -8.00 7.29
N TYR A 153 4.06 -9.30 7.49
CA TYR A 153 2.90 -9.79 8.22
C TYR A 153 3.24 -10.98 9.12
N VAL A 154 2.39 -11.22 10.10
CA VAL A 154 2.39 -12.44 10.92
C VAL A 154 1.05 -13.16 10.78
N ILE A 155 1.02 -14.48 10.88
CA ILE A 155 -0.22 -15.27 10.85
C ILE A 155 -0.52 -15.74 12.26
N GLY A 156 -1.76 -15.53 12.71
CA GLY A 156 -2.23 -16.06 13.99
C GLY A 156 -1.96 -15.20 15.23
N ASP A 157 -0.89 -14.40 15.22
CA ASP A 157 -0.37 -13.68 16.40
C ASP A 157 -0.69 -12.16 16.38
N GLY A 158 -1.95 -11.80 16.24
CA GLY A 158 -2.38 -10.39 16.19
C GLY A 158 -2.07 -9.62 17.47
N THR A 159 -2.38 -10.23 18.62
CA THR A 159 -2.13 -9.62 19.94
C THR A 159 -0.64 -9.36 20.16
N LYS A 160 0.22 -10.27 19.76
CA LYS A 160 1.68 -10.12 19.89
C LYS A 160 2.19 -8.96 19.02
N LEU A 161 1.76 -8.91 17.77
CA LEU A 161 2.11 -7.80 16.87
C LEU A 161 1.60 -6.47 17.42
N PHE A 162 0.34 -6.39 17.83
CA PHE A 162 -0.27 -5.18 18.38
C PHE A 162 0.51 -4.66 19.58
N ASN A 163 0.87 -5.53 20.53
CA ASN A 163 1.66 -5.15 21.71
C ASN A 163 3.06 -4.65 21.32
N ALA A 164 3.67 -5.20 20.28
CA ALA A 164 4.97 -4.75 19.80
C ALA A 164 4.89 -3.36 19.19
N ILE A 165 3.92 -3.09 18.30
CA ILE A 165 3.79 -1.81 17.60
C ILE A 165 3.28 -0.69 18.52
N LYS A 166 2.49 -1.02 19.56
CA LYS A 166 2.05 -0.07 20.58
C LYS A 166 3.25 0.54 21.34
N LYS A 167 4.30 -0.25 21.58
CA LYS A 167 5.56 0.24 22.18
C LYS A 167 6.32 1.20 21.27
N LEU A 168 6.06 1.16 19.96
CA LEU A 168 6.68 2.02 18.95
C LEU A 168 5.82 3.25 18.61
N ASP A 169 4.70 3.46 19.33
CA ASP A 169 3.79 4.58 19.13
C ASP A 169 3.21 4.63 17.69
N MET A 170 2.92 3.44 17.12
CA MET A 170 2.31 3.31 15.80
C MET A 170 0.78 3.21 15.90
N GLU A 171 0.07 3.49 14.80
CA GLU A 171 -1.39 3.64 14.75
C GLU A 171 -2.15 2.38 15.17
N GLY A 172 -1.70 1.19 14.76
CA GLY A 172 -2.39 -0.07 15.05
C GLY A 172 -1.98 -1.17 14.08
N ILE A 173 -2.84 -2.19 13.97
CA ILE A 173 -2.69 -3.29 13.03
C ILE A 173 -3.93 -3.42 12.14
N VAL A 174 -3.76 -4.11 11.02
CA VAL A 174 -4.86 -4.54 10.15
C VAL A 174 -4.87 -6.07 10.12
N ALA A 175 -6.00 -6.67 10.51
CA ALA A 175 -6.25 -8.10 10.38
C ALA A 175 -6.87 -8.38 9.00
N LYS A 176 -6.28 -9.29 8.23
CA LYS A 176 -6.76 -9.63 6.89
C LYS A 176 -6.97 -11.14 6.78
N LYS A 177 -8.16 -11.54 6.36
CA LYS A 177 -8.51 -12.94 6.19
C LYS A 177 -7.67 -13.57 5.08
N ILE A 178 -6.90 -14.62 5.37
CA ILE A 178 -5.90 -15.20 4.46
C ILE A 178 -6.48 -15.74 3.16
N ASN A 179 -7.71 -16.27 3.21
CA ASN A 179 -8.41 -16.81 2.04
C ASN A 179 -9.33 -15.79 1.33
N SER A 180 -9.26 -14.50 1.71
CA SER A 180 -10.15 -13.50 1.14
C SER A 180 -9.74 -13.10 -0.28
N LYS A 181 -10.75 -12.92 -1.14
CA LYS A 181 -10.62 -12.22 -2.41
C LYS A 181 -10.47 -10.73 -2.19
N TYR A 182 -10.00 -10.01 -3.22
CA TYR A 182 -9.96 -8.56 -3.22
C TYR A 182 -11.27 -7.98 -3.79
N LEU A 183 -12.01 -7.24 -2.98
CA LEU A 183 -13.29 -6.66 -3.34
C LEU A 183 -13.11 -5.21 -3.77
N VAL A 184 -12.99 -4.98 -5.06
CA VAL A 184 -12.74 -3.66 -5.65
C VAL A 184 -13.91 -2.71 -5.35
N ASN A 185 -13.60 -1.49 -4.87
CA ASN A 185 -14.56 -0.44 -4.53
C ASN A 185 -15.50 -0.77 -3.34
N GLU A 186 -15.22 -1.82 -2.58
CA GLU A 186 -16.11 -2.29 -1.52
C GLU A 186 -15.44 -2.23 -0.14
N ARG A 187 -16.27 -2.05 0.88
CA ARG A 187 -15.91 -2.27 2.29
C ARG A 187 -16.19 -3.73 2.63
N SER A 188 -15.30 -4.36 3.38
CA SER A 188 -15.45 -5.77 3.72
C SER A 188 -14.86 -6.10 5.08
N ASP A 189 -15.55 -6.95 5.83
CA ASP A 189 -15.09 -7.54 7.09
C ASP A 189 -14.00 -8.62 6.90
N ASN A 190 -13.59 -8.87 5.66
CA ASN A 190 -12.40 -9.67 5.40
C ASN A 190 -11.10 -8.95 5.81
N TRP A 191 -11.15 -7.62 5.91
CA TRP A 191 -10.05 -6.75 6.36
C TRP A 191 -10.58 -5.83 7.48
N LEU A 192 -9.98 -5.90 8.68
CA LEU A 192 -10.43 -5.25 9.91
C LEU A 192 -9.35 -4.34 10.50
#